data_6f7248992aacec147f5c8e83ec5fff07
#
_entry.id   6f7248992aacec147f5c8e83ec5fff07
#
_cell.length_a   1.000
_cell.length_b   1.000
_cell.length_c   1.000
_cell.angle_alpha   90.00
_cell.angle_beta   90.00
_cell.angle_gamma   90.00
#
_symmetry.space_group_name_H-M   'P 1'
#
loop_
_entity.id
_entity.type
_entity.pdbx_description
1 polymer ?
#
loop_
_entity_poly.entity_id
_entity_poly.type
_entity_poly.pdbx_seq_one_letter_code
_entity_poly.pdbx_strand_id
1 'polypeptide(L)'
;MRMFPMLSPSSRVLRTLATAGAALALAGCASTPPSANAPSGAVLQTAATHAYHGRFAVQYNDRLGRPQNVYGNFDWQEHGDDVSLELLSPLGQTLAIVKSTPQAASLELPNRQPQYATDVGELMQNTLGFSLPLAGLRYWLLPTPAPATPAQTVRDPADATHIKQIRQDGWTIDYLAYADAPATGVKRVNLVRVTPPLDIKLVLDQ
;
A
#
# COMPACT_ATOMS: atom_id res chain seq x y z
N MET A 1 -61.55 19.46 -23.57
CA MET A 1 -62.97 19.11 -23.77
C MET A 1 -63.27 17.94 -22.85
N ARG A 2 -64.11 18.19 -21.85
CA ARG A 2 -65.01 17.30 -21.08
C ARG A 2 -64.36 16.07 -20.42
N MET A 3 -64.56 15.68 -19.22
CA MET A 3 -65.34 16.18 -18.06
C MET A 3 -65.48 14.94 -17.15
N PHE A 4 -65.25 15.09 -15.87
CA PHE A 4 -65.61 14.26 -14.71
C PHE A 4 -67.09 13.76 -14.81
N PRO A 5 -67.59 12.83 -13.98
CA PRO A 5 -67.52 12.80 -12.51
C PRO A 5 -67.44 11.37 -11.88
N MET A 6 -66.91 11.27 -10.66
CA MET A 6 -67.59 11.19 -9.35
C MET A 6 -68.72 10.12 -9.19
N LEU A 7 -68.60 9.20 -8.22
CA LEU A 7 -69.42 9.19 -6.99
C LEU A 7 -69.16 7.92 -6.14
N SER A 8 -68.88 8.14 -4.88
CA SER A 8 -69.12 7.30 -3.71
C SER A 8 -70.61 7.22 -3.44
N PRO A 9 -71.22 6.37 -2.61
CA PRO A 9 -70.98 6.21 -1.17
C PRO A 9 -71.41 4.87 -0.48
N SER A 10 -70.92 4.72 0.74
CA SER A 10 -71.60 4.35 1.99
C SER A 10 -72.48 3.11 2.14
N SER A 11 -72.28 2.31 3.18
CA SER A 11 -73.14 2.14 4.37
C SER A 11 -72.82 0.82 5.05
N ARG A 12 -72.34 0.84 6.24
CA ARG A 12 -72.98 0.75 7.57
C ARG A 12 -73.77 -0.53 7.85
N VAL A 13 -73.55 -0.98 9.10
CA VAL A 13 -74.45 -1.70 10.01
C VAL A 13 -74.27 -3.21 10.01
N LEU A 14 -74.17 -4.01 11.08
CA LEU A 14 -74.42 -3.81 12.53
C LEU A 14 -74.16 -5.16 13.22
N ARG A 15 -73.52 -5.15 14.39
CA ARG A 15 -73.66 -6.00 15.57
C ARG A 15 -74.09 -7.48 15.41
N THR A 16 -73.40 -8.40 16.07
CA THR A 16 -73.88 -9.00 17.32
C THR A 16 -72.79 -9.84 18.03
N LEU A 17 -72.85 -9.79 19.37
CA LEU A 17 -72.10 -10.56 20.34
C LEU A 17 -72.39 -12.09 20.22
N ALA A 18 -71.40 -12.89 20.56
CA ALA A 18 -71.58 -14.06 21.42
C ALA A 18 -70.26 -14.53 22.02
N THR A 19 -70.30 -14.79 23.24
CA THR A 19 -69.36 -15.11 24.28
C THR A 19 -68.80 -16.56 24.22
N ALA A 20 -67.66 -16.72 24.91
CA ALA A 20 -67.19 -17.83 25.70
C ALA A 20 -66.38 -18.93 25.05
N GLY A 21 -65.22 -19.17 25.64
CA GLY A 21 -64.43 -20.40 25.48
C GLY A 21 -62.98 -20.23 25.78
N ALA A 22 -62.64 -20.24 27.07
CA ALA A 22 -61.23 -20.30 27.52
C ALA A 22 -60.60 -21.63 27.22
N ALA A 23 -59.42 -21.60 26.61
CA ALA A 23 -58.48 -22.73 26.65
C ALA A 23 -57.05 -22.15 26.62
N LEU A 24 -56.36 -22.11 27.76
CA LEU A 24 -54.96 -21.87 27.88
C LEU A 24 -54.19 -23.02 27.23
N ALA A 25 -53.50 -22.77 26.14
CA ALA A 25 -52.42 -23.60 25.68
C ALA A 25 -51.12 -22.78 25.77
N LEU A 26 -50.37 -23.03 26.83
CA LEU A 26 -48.99 -22.57 26.98
C LEU A 26 -48.11 -23.32 25.97
N ALA A 27 -47.96 -22.79 24.77
CA ALA A 27 -46.92 -23.21 23.86
C ALA A 27 -45.64 -22.48 24.28
N GLY A 28 -44.82 -23.17 25.07
CA GLY A 28 -43.46 -22.74 25.41
C GLY A 28 -42.67 -22.63 24.10
N CYS A 29 -42.32 -21.42 23.69
CA CYS A 29 -41.26 -21.20 22.71
C CYS A 29 -39.95 -21.61 23.36
N ALA A 30 -39.49 -22.78 23.04
CA ALA A 30 -38.10 -23.17 23.31
C ALA A 30 -37.20 -22.27 22.42
N SER A 31 -36.72 -21.21 23.01
CA SER A 31 -35.65 -20.42 22.45
C SER A 31 -34.38 -21.28 22.46
N THR A 32 -34.07 -21.91 21.36
CA THR A 32 -32.74 -22.47 21.13
C THR A 32 -31.74 -21.34 21.25
N PRO A 33 -30.76 -21.42 22.19
CA PRO A 33 -29.67 -20.46 22.21
C PRO A 33 -28.93 -20.55 20.86
N PRO A 34 -28.60 -19.43 20.22
CA PRO A 34 -27.79 -19.46 19.01
C PRO A 34 -26.48 -20.13 19.37
N SER A 35 -26.17 -21.21 18.64
CA SER A 35 -24.90 -21.92 18.73
C SER A 35 -23.78 -20.91 18.54
N ALA A 36 -22.98 -20.72 19.59
CA ALA A 36 -21.83 -19.80 19.60
C ALA A 36 -20.63 -20.40 18.83
N ASN A 37 -20.89 -20.77 17.58
CA ASN A 37 -19.87 -21.07 16.58
C ASN A 37 -20.09 -20.16 15.35
N ALA A 38 -20.26 -18.86 15.61
CA ALA A 38 -19.91 -17.90 14.59
C ALA A 38 -18.38 -17.98 14.44
N PRO A 39 -17.85 -18.20 13.24
CA PRO A 39 -16.42 -18.06 13.02
C PRO A 39 -16.06 -16.65 13.49
N SER A 40 -15.16 -16.58 14.47
CA SER A 40 -14.57 -15.32 14.94
C SER A 40 -14.27 -14.47 13.73
N GLY A 41 -14.90 -13.30 13.70
CA GLY A 41 -14.82 -12.42 12.54
C GLY A 41 -13.40 -12.35 12.05
N ALA A 42 -13.19 -12.66 10.80
CA ALA A 42 -11.97 -12.31 10.12
C ALA A 42 -11.78 -10.82 10.39
N VAL A 43 -10.84 -10.51 11.26
CA VAL A 43 -10.35 -9.14 11.41
C VAL A 43 -9.89 -8.79 10.01
N LEU A 44 -10.65 -7.96 9.31
CA LEU A 44 -10.20 -7.37 8.07
C LEU A 44 -8.94 -6.59 8.48
N GLN A 45 -7.79 -7.22 8.31
CA GLN A 45 -6.52 -6.54 8.45
C GLN A 45 -6.54 -5.48 7.36
N THR A 46 -6.80 -4.25 7.76
CA THR A 46 -6.69 -3.10 6.86
C THR A 46 -5.26 -3.14 6.35
N ALA A 47 -5.08 -3.39 5.05
CA ALA A 47 -3.77 -3.43 4.45
C ALA A 47 -3.04 -2.11 4.76
N ALA A 48 -1.80 -2.22 5.24
CA ALA A 48 -1.01 -1.04 5.54
C ALA A 48 -0.87 -0.20 4.25
N THR A 49 -1.10 1.10 4.38
CA THR A 49 -0.99 2.06 3.29
C THR A 49 0.10 3.04 3.64
N HIS A 50 1.10 3.16 2.76
CA HIS A 50 2.16 4.15 2.89
C HIS A 50 2.30 4.95 1.60
N ALA A 51 2.52 6.25 1.73
CA ALA A 51 2.81 7.12 0.61
C ALA A 51 4.04 7.97 0.94
N TYR A 52 4.96 8.07 0.00
CA TYR A 52 6.15 8.89 0.11
C TYR A 52 6.35 9.68 -1.18
N HIS A 53 6.70 10.94 -1.02
CA HIS A 53 7.08 11.83 -2.10
C HIS A 53 8.49 12.34 -1.83
N GLY A 54 9.19 12.71 -2.87
CA GLY A 54 10.52 13.25 -2.65
C GLY A 54 11.39 13.29 -3.90
N ARG A 55 12.67 13.40 -3.66
CA ARG A 55 13.69 13.48 -4.71
C ARG A 55 14.61 12.28 -4.65
N PHE A 56 15.05 11.86 -5.82
CA PHE A 56 16.00 10.76 -5.93
C PHE A 56 17.20 11.15 -6.79
N ALA A 57 18.32 10.50 -6.53
CA ALA A 57 19.46 10.40 -7.44
C ALA A 57 19.96 8.95 -7.44
N VAL A 58 20.17 8.40 -8.63
CA VAL A 58 20.67 7.03 -8.85
C VAL A 58 21.93 7.10 -9.67
N GLN A 59 23.02 6.51 -9.17
CA GLN A 59 24.27 6.33 -9.89
C GLN A 59 24.51 4.85 -10.14
N TYR A 60 24.75 4.47 -11.38
CA TYR A 60 24.95 3.08 -11.80
C TYR A 60 25.87 3.01 -13.00
N ASN A 61 26.34 1.81 -13.33
CA ASN A 61 27.06 1.59 -14.57
C ASN A 61 26.11 0.93 -15.59
N ASP A 62 26.10 1.45 -16.82
CA ASP A 62 25.34 0.84 -17.90
C ASP A 62 25.97 -0.51 -18.35
N ARG A 63 25.34 -1.18 -19.32
CA ARG A 63 25.80 -2.48 -19.84
C ARG A 63 27.20 -2.44 -20.46
N LEU A 64 27.70 -1.27 -20.78
CA LEU A 64 29.05 -1.05 -21.30
C LEU A 64 30.03 -0.62 -20.21
N GLY A 65 29.61 -0.64 -18.93
CA GLY A 65 30.41 -0.23 -17.79
C GLY A 65 30.58 1.29 -17.64
N ARG A 66 29.81 2.08 -18.39
CA ARG A 66 29.92 3.55 -18.32
C ARG A 66 29.07 4.08 -17.18
N PRO A 67 29.60 5.02 -16.38
CA PRO A 67 28.84 5.62 -15.29
C PRO A 67 27.66 6.43 -15.82
N GLN A 68 26.50 6.23 -15.24
CA GLN A 68 25.26 6.92 -15.51
C GLN A 68 24.74 7.57 -14.22
N ASN A 69 24.04 8.67 -14.36
CA ASN A 69 23.40 9.37 -13.26
C ASN A 69 22.00 9.82 -13.69
N VAL A 70 20.99 9.37 -12.95
CA VAL A 70 19.58 9.76 -13.14
C VAL A 70 19.07 10.39 -11.86
N TYR A 71 18.38 11.49 -11.96
CA TYR A 71 17.82 12.20 -10.81
C TYR A 71 16.46 12.83 -11.16
N GLY A 72 15.67 13.08 -10.16
CA GLY A 72 14.34 13.65 -10.32
C GLY A 72 13.54 13.60 -9.03
N ASN A 73 12.22 13.54 -9.21
CA ASN A 73 11.26 13.38 -8.14
C ASN A 73 10.67 11.97 -8.20
N PHE A 74 10.12 11.48 -7.09
CA PHE A 74 9.41 10.21 -7.05
C PHE A 74 8.13 10.32 -6.23
N ASP A 75 7.16 9.51 -6.62
CA ASP A 75 5.94 9.22 -5.87
C ASP A 75 5.86 7.73 -5.63
N TRP A 76 5.82 7.35 -4.35
CA TRP A 76 5.66 5.96 -3.90
C TRP A 76 4.31 5.80 -3.24
N GLN A 77 3.57 4.80 -3.66
CA GLN A 77 2.32 4.40 -3.04
C GLN A 77 2.34 2.90 -2.77
N GLU A 78 1.93 2.53 -1.57
CA GLU A 78 1.86 1.14 -1.12
C GLU A 78 0.51 0.86 -0.50
N HIS A 79 -0.10 -0.27 -0.90
CA HIS A 79 -1.35 -0.78 -0.35
C HIS A 79 -1.18 -2.29 -0.12
N GLY A 80 -0.94 -2.68 1.13
CA GLY A 80 -0.59 -4.08 1.43
C GLY A 80 0.67 -4.48 0.70
N ASP A 81 0.59 -5.47 -0.19
CA ASP A 81 1.73 -5.96 -0.95
C ASP A 81 1.91 -5.28 -2.32
N ASP A 82 0.98 -4.44 -2.71
CA ASP A 82 1.03 -3.72 -3.97
C ASP A 82 1.82 -2.42 -3.83
N VAL A 83 2.76 -2.20 -4.74
CA VAL A 83 3.59 -1.00 -4.80
C VAL A 83 3.43 -0.33 -6.15
N SER A 84 3.24 0.98 -6.15
CA SER A 84 3.33 1.85 -7.32
C SER A 84 4.41 2.89 -7.09
N LEU A 85 5.39 2.95 -7.98
CA LEU A 85 6.46 3.94 -7.97
C LEU A 85 6.44 4.71 -9.28
N GLU A 86 6.19 6.01 -9.19
CA GLU A 86 6.36 6.91 -10.33
C GLU A 86 7.68 7.67 -10.18
N LEU A 87 8.49 7.67 -11.24
CA LEU A 87 9.71 8.44 -11.36
C LEU A 87 9.45 9.61 -12.31
N LEU A 88 9.78 10.82 -11.86
CA LEU A 88 9.55 12.04 -12.60
C LEU A 88 10.88 12.78 -12.83
N SER A 89 10.96 13.51 -13.93
CA SER A 89 12.06 14.45 -14.15
C SER A 89 11.98 15.61 -13.13
N PRO A 90 13.04 16.42 -12.98
CA PRO A 90 12.98 17.59 -12.11
C PRO A 90 11.89 18.60 -12.50
N LEU A 91 11.40 18.56 -13.74
CA LEU A 91 10.31 19.39 -14.24
C LEU A 91 8.93 18.73 -14.10
N GLY A 92 8.85 17.57 -13.43
CA GLY A 92 7.59 16.86 -13.18
C GLY A 92 7.07 16.01 -14.34
N GLN A 93 7.88 15.76 -15.38
CA GLN A 93 7.48 14.88 -16.47
C GLN A 93 7.73 13.41 -16.05
N THR A 94 6.77 12.54 -16.27
CA THR A 94 6.91 11.11 -15.99
C THR A 94 8.05 10.50 -16.80
N LEU A 95 9.00 9.87 -16.12
CA LEU A 95 10.11 9.11 -16.69
C LEU A 95 9.79 7.63 -16.78
N ALA A 96 9.16 7.10 -15.73
CA ALA A 96 8.74 5.71 -15.64
C ALA A 96 7.67 5.54 -14.57
N ILE A 97 6.76 4.58 -14.76
CA ILE A 97 5.84 4.08 -13.73
C ILE A 97 6.12 2.59 -13.56
N VAL A 98 6.45 2.20 -12.35
CA VAL A 98 6.69 0.81 -11.95
C VAL A 98 5.59 0.38 -11.02
N LYS A 99 4.92 -0.72 -11.35
CA LYS A 99 3.93 -1.36 -10.48
C LYS A 99 4.40 -2.77 -10.16
N SER A 100 4.29 -3.16 -8.91
CA SER A 100 4.66 -4.49 -8.43
C SER A 100 3.57 -5.01 -7.52
N THR A 101 3.11 -6.21 -7.80
CA THR A 101 2.21 -7.01 -6.96
C THR A 101 2.89 -8.33 -6.65
N PRO A 102 2.38 -9.17 -5.74
CA PRO A 102 2.93 -10.49 -5.49
C PRO A 102 2.95 -11.43 -6.70
N GLN A 103 2.13 -11.16 -7.73
CA GLN A 103 1.95 -12.03 -8.89
C GLN A 103 2.58 -11.49 -10.16
N ALA A 104 2.76 -10.18 -10.28
CA ALA A 104 3.19 -9.54 -11.51
C ALA A 104 3.83 -8.18 -11.27
N ALA A 105 4.65 -7.77 -12.23
CA ALA A 105 5.20 -6.44 -12.30
C ALA A 105 4.92 -5.82 -13.67
N SER A 106 4.78 -4.51 -13.70
CA SER A 106 4.73 -3.74 -14.94
C SER A 106 5.63 -2.52 -14.88
N LEU A 107 6.11 -2.11 -16.05
CA LEU A 107 6.89 -0.90 -16.24
C LEU A 107 6.37 -0.16 -17.46
N GLU A 108 5.96 1.08 -17.25
CA GLU A 108 5.45 1.97 -18.27
C GLU A 108 6.47 3.09 -18.51
N LEU A 109 6.83 3.32 -19.77
CA LEU A 109 7.67 4.43 -20.19
C LEU A 109 6.87 5.36 -21.12
N PRO A 110 7.15 6.67 -21.15
CA PRO A 110 6.49 7.60 -22.06
C PRO A 110 6.60 7.12 -23.52
N ASN A 111 5.47 7.16 -24.23
CA ASN A 111 5.38 6.79 -25.64
C ASN A 111 5.83 5.36 -26.00
N ARG A 112 5.81 4.45 -25.04
CA ARG A 112 6.08 3.01 -25.24
C ARG A 112 4.94 2.18 -24.69
N GLN A 113 4.79 0.97 -25.21
CA GLN A 113 3.86 0.00 -24.63
C GLN A 113 4.35 -0.46 -23.27
N PRO A 114 3.45 -0.66 -22.28
CA PRO A 114 3.80 -1.23 -21.00
C PRO A 114 4.48 -2.59 -21.16
N GLN A 115 5.50 -2.83 -20.36
CA GLN A 115 6.19 -4.12 -20.27
C GLN A 115 5.75 -4.83 -19.01
N TYR A 116 5.65 -6.15 -19.05
CA TYR A 116 5.20 -6.99 -17.95
C TYR A 116 6.20 -8.10 -17.69
N ALA A 117 6.36 -8.47 -16.42
CA ALA A 117 7.19 -9.60 -15.98
C ALA A 117 6.67 -10.13 -14.63
N THR A 118 7.21 -11.26 -14.18
CA THR A 118 6.98 -11.78 -12.83
C THR A 118 7.93 -11.16 -11.80
N ASP A 119 9.11 -10.72 -12.24
CA ASP A 119 10.11 -10.07 -11.39
C ASP A 119 10.33 -8.60 -11.80
N VAL A 120 10.05 -7.70 -10.85
CA VAL A 120 10.16 -6.25 -11.07
C VAL A 120 11.62 -5.80 -11.19
N GLY A 121 12.53 -6.44 -10.48
CA GLY A 121 13.95 -6.09 -10.50
C GLY A 121 14.58 -6.41 -11.86
N GLU A 122 14.25 -7.58 -12.42
CA GLU A 122 14.69 -7.97 -13.77
C GLU A 122 14.10 -7.03 -14.83
N LEU A 123 12.80 -6.71 -14.72
CA LEU A 123 12.12 -5.80 -15.63
C LEU A 123 12.80 -4.42 -15.64
N MET A 124 13.08 -3.88 -14.48
CA MET A 124 13.77 -2.59 -14.35
C MET A 124 15.19 -2.63 -14.88
N GLN A 125 15.97 -3.69 -14.54
CA GLN A 125 17.33 -3.86 -15.02
C GLN A 125 17.38 -3.92 -16.54
N ASN A 126 16.45 -4.64 -17.16
CA ASN A 126 16.39 -4.76 -18.62
C ASN A 126 15.96 -3.49 -19.33
N THR A 127 15.13 -2.68 -18.70
CA THR A 127 14.49 -1.52 -19.32
C THR A 127 15.18 -0.20 -18.96
N LEU A 128 15.49 0.00 -17.67
CA LEU A 128 16.09 1.22 -17.13
C LEU A 128 17.62 1.14 -16.99
N GLY A 129 18.16 -0.07 -16.98
CA GLY A 129 19.59 -0.31 -16.80
C GLY A 129 20.03 -0.48 -15.35
N PHE A 130 19.13 -0.33 -14.39
CA PHE A 130 19.32 -0.57 -12.97
C PHE A 130 18.07 -1.17 -12.34
N SER A 131 18.25 -1.86 -11.22
CA SER A 131 17.15 -2.49 -10.48
C SER A 131 17.02 -1.88 -9.10
N LEU A 132 15.88 -1.24 -8.81
CA LEU A 132 15.53 -0.78 -7.47
C LEU A 132 15.05 -1.96 -6.61
N PRO A 133 15.45 -2.04 -5.35
CA PRO A 133 15.04 -3.10 -4.43
C PRO A 133 13.67 -2.81 -3.82
N LEU A 134 12.59 -2.83 -4.62
CA LEU A 134 11.25 -2.42 -4.16
C LEU A 134 10.80 -3.22 -2.94
N ALA A 135 11.07 -4.52 -2.91
CA ALA A 135 10.72 -5.37 -1.77
C ALA A 135 11.41 -4.95 -0.47
N GLY A 136 12.68 -4.51 -0.55
CA GLY A 136 13.43 -4.00 0.59
C GLY A 136 13.02 -2.57 0.96
N LEU A 137 12.81 -1.71 -0.05
CA LEU A 137 12.43 -0.30 0.16
C LEU A 137 11.17 -0.14 1.00
N ARG A 138 10.18 -1.01 0.85
CA ARG A 138 8.96 -1.05 1.68
C ARG A 138 9.25 -1.00 3.18
N TYR A 139 10.30 -1.69 3.61
CA TYR A 139 10.73 -1.76 5.00
C TYR A 139 11.76 -0.69 5.34
N TRP A 140 12.71 -0.44 4.44
CA TRP A 140 13.81 0.48 4.70
C TRP A 140 13.39 1.95 4.73
N LEU A 141 12.29 2.32 4.06
CA LEU A 141 11.69 3.65 4.21
C LEU A 141 11.02 3.84 5.58
N LEU A 142 10.66 2.73 6.27
CA LEU A 142 10.16 2.69 7.65
C LEU A 142 11.27 2.40 8.69
N PRO A 143 12.53 2.70 8.44
CA PRO A 143 13.78 2.24 9.06
C PRO A 143 13.64 0.87 9.80
N THR A 144 13.17 -0.12 9.07
CA THR A 144 12.94 -1.48 9.59
C THR A 144 13.58 -2.50 8.65
N PRO A 145 14.25 -3.54 9.16
CA PRO A 145 14.71 -4.64 8.33
C PRO A 145 13.57 -5.39 7.65
N ALA A 146 13.74 -5.78 6.40
CA ALA A 146 12.81 -6.67 5.72
C ALA A 146 12.79 -8.05 6.41
N PRO A 147 11.61 -8.65 6.65
CA PRO A 147 11.50 -9.86 7.48
C PRO A 147 12.04 -11.13 6.82
N ALA A 148 12.16 -11.14 5.48
CA ALA A 148 12.49 -12.35 4.72
C ALA A 148 13.95 -12.80 4.86
N THR A 149 14.87 -11.91 5.20
CA THR A 149 16.32 -12.17 5.20
C THR A 149 17.00 -11.61 6.44
N PRO A 150 18.12 -12.19 6.87
CA PRO A 150 18.90 -11.65 8.00
C PRO A 150 19.42 -10.24 7.72
N ALA A 151 19.39 -9.39 8.75
CA ALA A 151 19.91 -8.04 8.68
C ALA A 151 20.83 -7.72 9.85
N GLN A 152 21.78 -6.82 9.61
CA GLN A 152 22.57 -6.17 10.66
C GLN A 152 22.08 -4.73 10.81
N THR A 153 21.82 -4.33 12.04
CA THR A 153 21.29 -3.00 12.35
C THR A 153 22.21 -2.27 13.30
N VAL A 154 22.52 -1.01 13.01
CA VAL A 154 23.26 -0.11 13.88
C VAL A 154 22.33 1.03 14.30
N ARG A 155 22.20 1.26 15.60
CA ARG A 155 21.45 2.40 16.13
C ARG A 155 22.29 3.68 16.13
N ASP A 156 21.62 4.81 16.10
CA ASP A 156 22.31 6.10 16.20
C ASP A 156 22.85 6.28 17.63
N PRO A 157 24.15 6.51 17.81
CA PRO A 157 24.72 6.72 19.13
C PRO A 157 24.23 8.01 19.81
N ALA A 158 23.74 8.99 19.04
CA ALA A 158 23.20 10.24 19.58
C ALA A 158 21.71 10.09 19.98
N ASP A 159 20.99 9.19 19.33
CA ASP A 159 19.57 8.89 19.61
C ASP A 159 19.28 7.43 19.35
N ALA A 160 19.31 6.62 20.39
CA ALA A 160 19.10 5.17 20.31
C ALA A 160 17.69 4.75 19.84
N THR A 161 16.74 5.68 19.73
CA THR A 161 15.42 5.40 19.12
C THR A 161 15.52 5.31 17.60
N HIS A 162 16.50 5.95 16.99
CA HIS A 162 16.74 5.97 15.56
C HIS A 162 17.74 4.89 15.12
N ILE A 163 17.49 4.33 13.94
CA ILE A 163 18.44 3.45 13.26
C ILE A 163 19.37 4.30 12.40
N LYS A 164 20.69 4.08 12.55
CA LYS A 164 21.69 4.73 11.74
C LYS A 164 21.98 4.01 10.45
N GLN A 165 22.01 2.68 10.50
CA GLN A 165 22.34 1.86 9.34
C GLN A 165 21.65 0.51 9.40
N ILE A 166 21.21 0.00 8.25
CA ILE A 166 20.84 -1.41 8.01
C ILE A 166 21.75 -1.97 6.92
N ARG A 167 22.22 -3.21 7.13
CA ARG A 167 22.88 -4.01 6.08
C ARG A 167 22.05 -5.25 5.84
N GLN A 168 21.54 -5.41 4.63
CA GLN A 168 20.64 -6.50 4.25
C GLN A 168 20.68 -6.72 2.74
N ASP A 169 20.65 -7.98 2.29
CA ASP A 169 20.56 -8.38 0.88
C ASP A 169 21.64 -7.74 -0.03
N GLY A 170 22.84 -7.56 0.50
CA GLY A 170 23.95 -6.91 -0.23
C GLY A 170 23.84 -5.39 -0.28
N TRP A 171 22.83 -4.80 0.35
CA TRP A 171 22.68 -3.36 0.49
C TRP A 171 23.22 -2.85 1.83
N THR A 172 23.76 -1.64 1.80
CA THR A 172 24.01 -0.81 2.97
C THR A 172 23.08 0.38 2.88
N ILE A 173 22.22 0.54 3.87
CA ILE A 173 21.22 1.59 3.97
C ILE A 173 21.62 2.52 5.11
N ASP A 174 22.04 3.75 4.78
CA ASP A 174 22.48 4.76 5.73
C ASP A 174 21.42 5.84 5.92
N TYR A 175 20.90 5.98 7.13
CA TYR A 175 19.93 7.00 7.49
C TYR A 175 20.67 8.26 7.93
N LEU A 176 20.64 9.29 7.08
CA LEU A 176 21.41 10.52 7.25
C LEU A 176 20.66 11.60 8.01
N ALA A 177 19.34 11.59 7.93
CA ALA A 177 18.49 12.50 8.66
C ALA A 177 17.10 11.91 8.85
N TYR A 178 16.50 12.19 9.98
CA TYR A 178 15.11 11.98 10.32
C TYR A 178 14.37 13.32 10.28
N ALA A 179 13.05 13.28 10.21
CA ALA A 179 12.21 14.45 10.25
C ALA A 179 12.23 15.11 11.62
N ASP A 180 12.08 16.42 11.64
CA ASP A 180 11.94 17.18 12.88
C ASP A 180 10.49 17.05 13.42
N ALA A 181 10.33 17.03 14.73
CA ALA A 181 9.00 17.03 15.35
C ALA A 181 8.13 18.22 14.88
N PRO A 182 6.81 18.03 14.68
CA PRO A 182 6.00 16.87 15.00
C PRO A 182 6.03 15.75 13.95
N ALA A 183 6.65 15.94 12.79
CA ALA A 183 6.79 14.90 11.78
C ALA A 183 7.73 13.80 12.29
N THR A 184 7.50 12.59 11.81
CA THR A 184 8.30 11.42 12.14
C THR A 184 8.68 10.70 10.85
N GLY A 185 9.75 9.94 10.88
CA GLY A 185 10.16 9.14 9.73
C GLY A 185 11.51 9.60 9.14
N VAL A 186 11.88 8.95 8.07
CA VAL A 186 13.15 9.19 7.40
C VAL A 186 13.03 10.41 6.50
N LYS A 187 13.98 11.35 6.63
CA LYS A 187 14.10 12.53 5.76
C LYS A 187 15.15 12.34 4.67
N ARG A 188 16.25 11.65 5.00
CA ARG A 188 17.34 11.42 4.05
C ARG A 188 17.95 10.03 4.25
N VAL A 189 18.01 9.26 3.19
CA VAL A 189 18.60 7.91 3.20
C VAL A 189 19.44 7.68 1.95
N ASN A 190 20.58 7.03 2.13
CA ASN A 190 21.39 6.51 1.06
C ASN A 190 21.36 4.98 1.08
N LEU A 191 21.25 4.38 -0.10
CA LEU A 191 21.29 2.94 -0.29
C LEU A 191 22.43 2.63 -1.27
N VAL A 192 23.37 1.81 -0.83
CA VAL A 192 24.54 1.45 -1.64
C VAL A 192 24.62 -0.06 -1.77
N ARG A 193 24.80 -0.51 -2.99
CA ARG A 193 25.13 -1.90 -3.34
C ARG A 193 26.45 -1.93 -4.12
N VAL A 194 27.35 -2.84 -3.73
CA VAL A 194 28.66 -2.92 -4.34
C VAL A 194 28.63 -3.73 -5.64
N THR A 195 27.82 -4.79 -5.68
CA THR A 195 27.81 -5.72 -6.82
C THR A 195 26.38 -6.10 -7.22
N PRO A 196 25.93 -5.74 -8.43
CA PRO A 196 26.51 -4.72 -9.30
C PRO A 196 26.45 -3.33 -8.63
N PRO A 197 27.36 -2.40 -8.98
CA PRO A 197 27.45 -1.10 -8.33
C PRO A 197 26.18 -0.27 -8.54
N LEU A 198 25.61 0.21 -7.44
CA LEU A 198 24.42 1.06 -7.48
C LEU A 198 24.39 1.93 -6.21
N ASP A 199 24.29 3.23 -6.38
CA ASP A 199 24.14 4.22 -5.31
C ASP A 199 22.82 4.96 -5.51
N ILE A 200 21.95 4.92 -4.51
CA ILE A 200 20.64 5.57 -4.53
C ILE A 200 20.57 6.54 -3.34
N LYS A 201 20.26 7.78 -3.62
CA LYS A 201 20.04 8.82 -2.62
C LYS A 201 18.59 9.25 -2.68
N LEU A 202 17.91 9.20 -1.55
CA LEU A 202 16.54 9.65 -1.40
C LEU A 202 16.45 10.78 -0.39
N VAL A 203 15.66 11.78 -0.74
CA VAL A 203 15.21 12.86 0.15
C VAL A 203 13.72 12.84 0.16
N LEU A 204 13.11 12.52 1.30
CA LEU A 204 11.65 12.42 1.46
C LEU A 204 11.12 13.78 1.92
N ASP A 205 10.02 14.18 1.32
CA ASP A 205 9.24 15.35 1.74
C ASP A 205 8.36 14.93 2.94
N GLN A 206 8.24 15.83 3.93
CA GLN A 206 7.52 15.55 5.20
C GLN A 206 6.31 16.47 5.32
#